data_32faef97b956fd09d77b5fee2d058d30
#
_entry.id   32faef97b956fd09d77b5fee2d058d30
#
_cell.length_a   1.000
_cell.length_b   1.000
_cell.length_c   1.000
_cell.angle_alpha   90.00
_cell.angle_beta   90.00
_cell.angle_gamma   90.00
#
_symmetry.space_group_name_H-M   'P 1'
#
loop_
_entity.id
_entity.type
_entity.pdbx_description
1 polymer ?
#
loop_
_entity_poly.entity_id
_entity_poly.type
_entity_poly.pdbx_seq_one_letter_code
_entity_poly.pdbx_strand_id
1 'polypeptide(L)'
;KEIDQMMRYYKDNDIYYDDSLAHNYVTKALDNLKRANRHPDDTQKYSSMAITSANKAMQYALPYYKNEFKGVWLRPTEKTPEDIEKTLDRVKKYGIETVFLETYYQGKTIFPSETFAKYGVQPQRPEFIGFDPLKIWVEEAHKRNLKIYIWFETFYAGNENPMNNPMNVISVYPKWANVTKM
;
A
#
# COMPACT_ATOMS: atom_id res chain seq x y z
N LYS A 1 11.95 -19.65 22.50
CA LYS A 1 12.38 -19.19 23.83
C LYS A 1 12.27 -17.67 23.96
N GLU A 2 12.87 -16.88 23.07
CA GLU A 2 12.74 -15.42 23.07
C GLU A 2 11.30 -14.95 22.82
N ILE A 3 10.63 -15.53 21.81
CA ILE A 3 9.22 -15.23 21.51
C ILE A 3 8.34 -15.52 22.72
N ASP A 4 8.53 -16.65 23.41
CA ASP A 4 7.73 -17.01 24.59
C ASP A 4 7.98 -16.04 25.76
N GLN A 5 9.20 -15.52 25.93
CA GLN A 5 9.51 -14.51 26.92
C GLN A 5 8.84 -13.17 26.59
N MET A 6 8.88 -12.76 25.34
CA MET A 6 8.24 -11.55 24.84
C MET A 6 6.71 -11.61 25.00
N MET A 7 6.09 -12.73 24.64
CA MET A 7 4.66 -12.94 24.79
C MET A 7 4.20 -12.92 26.27
N ARG A 8 4.99 -13.48 27.18
CA ARG A 8 4.73 -13.37 28.62
C ARG A 8 4.80 -11.92 29.09
N TYR A 9 5.87 -11.21 28.72
CA TYR A 9 6.01 -9.79 29.06
C TYR A 9 4.80 -8.96 28.58
N TYR A 10 4.32 -9.20 27.36
CA TYR A 10 3.16 -8.50 26.83
C TYR A 10 1.88 -8.80 27.60
N LYS A 11 1.68 -10.07 27.94
CA LYS A 11 0.54 -10.49 28.74
C LYS A 11 0.56 -9.87 30.15
N ASP A 12 1.73 -9.82 30.78
CA ASP A 12 1.90 -9.26 32.12
C ASP A 12 1.77 -7.72 32.14
N ASN A 13 1.88 -7.06 31.00
CA ASN A 13 1.80 -5.60 30.85
C ASN A 13 0.59 -5.11 30.03
N ASP A 14 -0.41 -5.97 29.80
CA ASP A 14 -1.62 -5.65 29.00
C ASP A 14 -1.32 -5.10 27.58
N ILE A 15 -0.23 -5.55 26.98
CA ILE A 15 0.16 -5.16 25.62
C ILE A 15 -0.53 -6.09 24.62
N TYR A 16 -1.26 -5.51 23.67
CA TYR A 16 -1.97 -6.28 22.64
C TYR A 16 -1.02 -6.83 21.58
N TYR A 17 -1.20 -8.12 21.27
CA TYR A 17 -0.57 -8.83 20.15
C TYR A 17 -1.51 -9.97 19.68
N ASP A 18 -1.25 -10.57 18.55
CA ASP A 18 -2.04 -11.71 18.08
C ASP A 18 -1.55 -13.02 18.73
N ASP A 19 -1.96 -13.24 19.98
CA ASP A 19 -1.57 -14.39 20.79
C ASP A 19 -1.87 -15.73 20.09
N SER A 20 -3.06 -15.86 19.52
CA SER A 20 -3.50 -17.09 18.87
C SER A 20 -2.64 -17.45 17.66
N LEU A 21 -2.40 -16.49 16.77
CA LEU A 21 -1.57 -16.71 15.59
C LEU A 21 -0.10 -16.88 15.95
N ALA A 22 0.42 -16.09 16.90
CA ALA A 22 1.79 -16.21 17.35
C ALA A 22 2.07 -17.62 17.89
N HIS A 23 1.24 -18.14 18.80
CA HIS A 23 1.34 -19.50 19.33
C HIS A 23 1.22 -20.60 18.27
N ASN A 24 0.26 -20.45 17.34
CA ASN A 24 0.11 -21.42 16.23
C ASN A 24 1.40 -21.52 15.40
N TYR A 25 2.02 -20.39 15.08
CA TYR A 25 3.25 -20.41 14.31
C TYR A 25 4.47 -20.86 15.11
N VAL A 26 4.53 -20.63 16.43
CA VAL A 26 5.54 -21.25 17.31
C VAL A 26 5.42 -22.77 17.26
N THR A 27 4.21 -23.30 17.42
CA THR A 27 3.95 -24.74 17.34
C THR A 27 4.38 -25.32 15.99
N LYS A 28 3.99 -24.69 14.89
CA LYS A 28 4.41 -25.10 13.53
C LYS A 28 5.93 -25.08 13.36
N ALA A 29 6.62 -24.08 13.91
CA ALA A 29 8.09 -24.03 13.86
C ALA A 29 8.73 -25.21 14.61
N LEU A 30 8.27 -25.50 15.82
CA LEU A 30 8.75 -26.61 16.62
C LEU A 30 8.47 -27.96 15.98
N ASP A 31 7.30 -28.16 15.37
CA ASP A 31 6.96 -29.41 14.68
C ASP A 31 7.84 -29.60 13.43
N ASN A 32 8.12 -28.55 12.67
CA ASN A 32 9.02 -28.63 11.54
C ASN A 32 10.47 -28.94 11.99
N LEU A 33 10.93 -28.37 13.10
CA LEU A 33 12.23 -28.74 13.67
C LEU A 33 12.30 -30.22 14.07
N LYS A 34 11.24 -30.75 14.71
CA LYS A 34 11.16 -32.19 15.03
C LYS A 34 11.18 -33.04 13.79
N ARG A 35 10.51 -32.62 12.69
CA ARG A 35 10.53 -33.32 11.41
C ARG A 35 11.92 -33.30 10.75
N ALA A 36 12.61 -32.14 10.79
CA ALA A 36 13.97 -32.01 10.28
C ALA A 36 14.93 -33.03 10.95
N ASN A 37 14.79 -33.20 12.28
CA ASN A 37 15.60 -34.17 13.04
C ASN A 37 15.25 -35.65 12.73
N ARG A 38 13.99 -35.93 12.39
CA ARG A 38 13.51 -37.30 12.12
C ARG A 38 13.71 -37.76 10.67
N HIS A 39 13.87 -36.81 9.75
CA HIS A 39 13.99 -37.06 8.31
C HIS A 39 15.27 -36.43 7.75
N PRO A 40 16.43 -37.08 7.89
CA PRO A 40 17.72 -36.51 7.47
C PRO A 40 17.75 -36.10 5.99
N ASP A 41 17.08 -36.82 5.12
CA ASP A 41 17.03 -36.55 3.67
C ASP A 41 16.24 -35.28 3.32
N ASP A 42 15.29 -34.91 4.18
CA ASP A 42 14.45 -33.72 4.03
C ASP A 42 14.82 -32.57 4.99
N THR A 43 15.95 -32.66 5.68
CA THR A 43 16.36 -31.70 6.72
C THR A 43 16.31 -30.26 6.23
N GLN A 44 16.84 -29.97 5.05
CA GLN A 44 16.85 -28.62 4.48
C GLN A 44 15.44 -28.06 4.29
N LYS A 45 14.52 -28.87 3.78
CA LYS A 45 13.10 -28.49 3.56
C LYS A 45 12.42 -28.13 4.88
N TYR A 46 12.50 -29.04 5.86
CA TYR A 46 11.84 -28.82 7.15
C TYR A 46 12.49 -27.68 7.96
N SER A 47 13.79 -27.49 7.86
CA SER A 47 14.48 -26.36 8.48
C SER A 47 14.02 -25.02 7.88
N SER A 48 13.89 -24.92 6.56
CA SER A 48 13.35 -23.74 5.89
C SER A 48 11.91 -23.44 6.30
N MET A 49 11.07 -24.47 6.43
CA MET A 49 9.70 -24.34 6.92
C MET A 49 9.65 -23.88 8.39
N ALA A 50 10.57 -24.39 9.22
CA ALA A 50 10.69 -23.97 10.62
C ALA A 50 11.06 -22.49 10.74
N ILE A 51 12.07 -22.04 9.98
CA ILE A 51 12.49 -20.62 9.94
C ILE A 51 11.33 -19.72 9.46
N THR A 52 10.65 -20.12 8.39
CA THR A 52 9.49 -19.37 7.89
C THR A 52 8.39 -19.25 8.93
N SER A 53 8.09 -20.33 9.66
CA SER A 53 7.10 -20.34 10.73
C SER A 53 7.56 -19.49 11.92
N ALA A 54 8.83 -19.54 12.30
CA ALA A 54 9.39 -18.72 13.37
C ALA A 54 9.31 -17.22 13.05
N ASN A 55 9.64 -16.83 11.82
CA ASN A 55 9.50 -15.45 11.36
C ASN A 55 8.05 -14.95 11.41
N LYS A 56 7.09 -15.81 11.02
CA LYS A 56 5.67 -15.47 11.16
C LYS A 56 5.23 -15.36 12.61
N ALA A 57 5.71 -16.25 13.50
CA ALA A 57 5.45 -16.14 14.92
C ALA A 57 5.93 -14.80 15.48
N MET A 58 7.15 -14.37 15.10
CA MET A 58 7.67 -13.04 15.47
C MET A 58 6.77 -11.90 14.97
N GLN A 59 6.33 -11.96 13.73
CA GLN A 59 5.45 -10.92 13.15
C GLN A 59 4.13 -10.80 13.92
N TYR A 60 3.49 -11.92 14.25
CA TYR A 60 2.23 -11.92 15.02
C TYR A 60 2.42 -11.62 16.51
N ALA A 61 3.63 -11.83 17.03
CA ALA A 61 3.99 -11.42 18.41
C ALA A 61 4.40 -9.94 18.52
N LEU A 62 4.47 -9.18 17.43
CA LEU A 62 4.69 -7.74 17.51
C LEU A 62 3.49 -7.06 18.16
N PRO A 63 3.73 -6.13 19.12
CA PRO A 63 2.65 -5.40 19.76
C PRO A 63 1.94 -4.48 18.79
N TYR A 64 0.64 -4.31 18.94
CA TYR A 64 -0.15 -3.35 18.20
C TYR A 64 -1.21 -2.69 19.09
N TYR A 65 -1.66 -1.52 18.68
CA TYR A 65 -2.79 -0.88 19.34
C TYR A 65 -4.10 -1.44 18.78
N LYS A 66 -5.04 -1.84 19.63
CA LYS A 66 -6.30 -2.49 19.25
C LYS A 66 -7.13 -1.68 18.24
N ASN A 67 -6.98 -0.36 18.26
CA ASN A 67 -7.66 0.58 17.36
C ASN A 67 -6.67 1.34 16.47
N GLU A 68 -5.55 0.72 16.10
CA GLU A 68 -4.56 1.33 15.24
C GLU A 68 -5.14 1.60 13.86
N PHE A 69 -4.98 2.84 13.39
CA PHE A 69 -5.32 3.22 12.03
C PHE A 69 -4.22 2.71 11.08
N LYS A 70 -4.59 1.84 10.13
CA LYS A 70 -3.67 1.29 9.13
C LYS A 70 -4.02 1.83 7.76
N GLY A 71 -3.25 2.79 7.31
CA GLY A 71 -3.39 3.42 6.00
C GLY A 71 -2.12 3.34 5.16
N VAL A 72 -2.26 3.39 3.85
CA VAL A 72 -1.15 3.46 2.90
C VAL A 72 -1.42 4.55 1.86
N TRP A 73 -0.38 5.30 1.51
CA TRP A 73 -0.39 6.18 0.34
C TRP A 73 0.08 5.43 -0.89
N LEU A 74 -0.69 5.57 -1.97
CA LEU A 74 -0.35 4.98 -3.25
C LEU A 74 -0.35 6.04 -4.34
N ARG A 75 0.73 6.06 -5.11
CA ARG A 75 0.80 6.74 -6.41
C ARG A 75 0.50 5.69 -7.48
N PRO A 76 -0.63 5.80 -8.18
CA PRO A 76 -1.02 4.82 -9.19
C PRO A 76 0.01 4.72 -10.32
N THR A 77 0.40 3.50 -10.62
CA THR A 77 1.23 3.13 -11.76
C THR A 77 0.60 2.00 -12.58
N GLU A 78 -0.47 1.45 -12.06
CA GLU A 78 -1.23 0.35 -12.61
C GLU A 78 -1.95 0.81 -13.89
N LYS A 79 -1.72 0.09 -14.99
CA LYS A 79 -2.24 0.42 -16.33
C LYS A 79 -3.42 -0.43 -16.76
N THR A 80 -3.79 -1.42 -15.95
CA THR A 80 -4.91 -2.32 -16.21
C THR A 80 -5.75 -2.51 -14.96
N PRO A 81 -7.05 -2.87 -15.11
CA PRO A 81 -7.90 -3.22 -13.98
C PRO A 81 -7.31 -4.36 -13.13
N GLU A 82 -6.75 -5.38 -13.77
CA GLU A 82 -6.17 -6.55 -13.12
C GLU A 82 -4.97 -6.20 -12.24
N ASP A 83 -4.17 -5.21 -12.63
CA ASP A 83 -3.03 -4.76 -11.83
C ASP A 83 -3.50 -3.95 -10.61
N ILE A 84 -4.57 -3.15 -10.75
CA ILE A 84 -5.22 -2.47 -9.64
C ILE A 84 -5.76 -3.50 -8.62
N GLU A 85 -6.46 -4.52 -9.09
CA GLU A 85 -6.97 -5.60 -8.24
C GLU A 85 -5.85 -6.28 -7.46
N LYS A 86 -4.75 -6.68 -8.13
CA LYS A 86 -3.59 -7.30 -7.48
C LYS A 86 -2.96 -6.40 -6.41
N THR A 87 -2.90 -5.09 -6.67
CA THR A 87 -2.36 -4.13 -5.69
C THR A 87 -3.27 -4.03 -4.48
N LEU A 88 -4.60 -3.94 -4.68
CA LEU A 88 -5.57 -3.91 -3.59
C LEU A 88 -5.63 -5.23 -2.80
N ASP A 89 -5.45 -6.37 -3.46
CA ASP A 89 -5.34 -7.67 -2.79
C ASP A 89 -4.11 -7.72 -1.86
N ARG A 90 -2.97 -7.15 -2.29
CA ARG A 90 -1.78 -7.00 -1.43
C ARG A 90 -2.04 -6.09 -0.25
N VAL A 91 -2.68 -4.93 -0.48
CA VAL A 91 -3.08 -3.99 0.56
C VAL A 91 -3.91 -4.70 1.62
N LYS A 92 -4.94 -5.43 1.21
CA LYS A 92 -5.80 -6.20 2.11
C LYS A 92 -5.05 -7.30 2.84
N LYS A 93 -4.18 -8.03 2.14
CA LYS A 93 -3.36 -9.11 2.71
C LYS A 93 -2.45 -8.63 3.86
N TYR A 94 -1.96 -7.39 3.79
CA TYR A 94 -1.14 -6.78 4.84
C TYR A 94 -1.96 -6.14 5.97
N GLY A 95 -3.28 -6.32 5.99
CA GLY A 95 -4.16 -5.80 7.04
C GLY A 95 -4.35 -4.29 6.99
N ILE A 96 -4.04 -3.66 5.87
CA ILE A 96 -4.29 -2.23 5.64
C ILE A 96 -5.79 -2.06 5.38
N GLU A 97 -6.39 -1.02 5.94
CA GLU A 97 -7.83 -0.75 5.87
C GLU A 97 -8.16 0.49 5.04
N THR A 98 -7.17 1.35 4.84
CA THR A 98 -7.35 2.65 4.18
C THR A 98 -6.29 2.90 3.14
N VAL A 99 -6.72 3.35 1.97
CA VAL A 99 -5.85 3.78 0.87
C VAL A 99 -6.02 5.28 0.65
N PHE A 100 -4.92 6.03 0.66
CA PHE A 100 -4.83 7.39 0.17
C PHE A 100 -4.28 7.35 -1.24
N LEU A 101 -5.16 7.52 -2.22
CA LEU A 101 -4.82 7.41 -3.64
C LEU A 101 -4.46 8.78 -4.21
N GLU A 102 -3.26 8.93 -4.72
CA GLU A 102 -2.82 10.16 -5.38
C GLU A 102 -3.44 10.26 -6.78
N THR A 103 -4.45 11.11 -6.91
CA THR A 103 -5.24 11.22 -8.13
C THR A 103 -4.89 12.41 -9.00
N TYR A 104 -4.20 13.38 -8.42
CA TYR A 104 -3.66 14.54 -9.11
C TYR A 104 -2.27 14.85 -8.58
N TYR A 105 -1.28 14.79 -9.46
CA TYR A 105 0.10 15.14 -9.14
C TYR A 105 0.83 15.65 -10.39
N GLN A 106 1.78 16.53 -10.17
CA GLN A 106 2.53 17.16 -11.26
C GLN A 106 1.62 17.79 -12.33
N GLY A 107 0.54 18.44 -11.92
CA GLY A 107 -0.36 19.14 -12.81
C GLY A 107 -1.26 18.25 -13.69
N LYS A 108 -1.35 16.93 -13.41
CA LYS A 108 -2.11 15.98 -14.25
C LYS A 108 -2.94 15.05 -13.37
N THR A 109 -4.16 14.76 -13.82
CA THR A 109 -5.06 13.78 -13.18
C THR A 109 -4.78 12.35 -13.68
N ILE A 110 -5.10 11.34 -12.88
CA ILE A 110 -5.11 9.95 -13.34
C ILE A 110 -6.41 9.60 -14.09
N PHE A 111 -7.46 10.38 -13.90
CA PHE A 111 -8.80 10.19 -14.47
C PHE A 111 -9.07 11.21 -15.57
N PRO A 112 -9.98 10.93 -16.53
CA PRO A 112 -10.37 11.91 -17.56
C PRO A 112 -11.11 13.08 -16.90
N SER A 113 -10.50 14.25 -16.90
CA SER A 113 -11.05 15.47 -16.30
C SER A 113 -11.72 16.36 -17.35
N GLU A 114 -13.05 16.37 -17.35
CA GLU A 114 -13.83 17.29 -18.20
C GLU A 114 -13.52 18.77 -17.90
N THR A 115 -13.28 19.08 -16.62
CA THR A 115 -12.89 20.43 -16.23
C THR A 115 -11.58 20.85 -16.87
N PHE A 116 -10.55 19.99 -16.81
CA PHE A 116 -9.27 20.30 -17.46
C PHE A 116 -9.42 20.43 -18.96
N ALA A 117 -10.15 19.54 -19.61
CA ALA A 117 -10.45 19.62 -21.03
C ALA A 117 -11.13 20.95 -21.39
N LYS A 118 -12.13 21.37 -20.61
CA LYS A 118 -12.86 22.64 -20.82
C LYS A 118 -11.93 23.86 -20.75
N TYR A 119 -10.91 23.80 -19.88
CA TYR A 119 -9.98 24.92 -19.71
C TYR A 119 -8.68 24.78 -20.52
N GLY A 120 -8.62 23.83 -21.47
CA GLY A 120 -7.44 23.63 -22.33
C GLY A 120 -6.23 23.05 -21.62
N VAL A 121 -6.40 22.56 -20.40
CA VAL A 121 -5.37 21.85 -19.63
C VAL A 121 -5.42 20.38 -20.00
N GLN A 122 -4.29 19.68 -19.92
CA GLN A 122 -4.21 18.25 -20.20
C GLN A 122 -5.19 17.46 -19.32
N PRO A 123 -6.21 16.81 -19.92
CA PRO A 123 -7.34 16.25 -19.16
C PRO A 123 -7.02 14.98 -18.39
N GLN A 124 -5.90 14.33 -18.72
CA GLN A 124 -5.49 13.07 -18.06
C GLN A 124 -4.00 12.83 -18.32
N ARG A 125 -3.35 12.09 -17.45
CA ARG A 125 -1.98 11.61 -17.67
C ARG A 125 -1.92 10.70 -18.89
N PRO A 126 -0.92 10.87 -19.78
CA PRO A 126 -0.85 10.13 -21.04
C PRO A 126 -0.88 8.61 -20.88
N GLU A 127 -0.26 8.09 -19.81
CA GLU A 127 -0.17 6.66 -19.51
C GLU A 127 -1.51 6.00 -19.15
N PHE A 128 -2.55 6.81 -18.89
CA PHE A 128 -3.90 6.35 -18.53
C PHE A 128 -4.97 6.69 -19.59
N ILE A 129 -4.57 7.27 -20.71
CA ILE A 129 -5.52 7.57 -21.79
C ILE A 129 -6.18 6.27 -22.28
N GLY A 130 -7.50 6.30 -22.34
CA GLY A 130 -8.33 5.17 -22.79
C GLY A 130 -9.07 4.41 -21.69
N PHE A 131 -8.75 4.68 -20.42
CA PHE A 131 -9.54 4.16 -19.30
C PHE A 131 -9.57 5.13 -18.12
N ASP A 132 -10.44 4.90 -17.18
CA ASP A 132 -10.55 5.67 -15.93
C ASP A 132 -10.04 4.84 -14.75
N PRO A 133 -8.75 4.98 -14.37
CA PRO A 133 -8.21 4.25 -13.23
C PRO A 133 -8.89 4.61 -11.92
N LEU A 134 -9.28 5.87 -11.72
CA LEU A 134 -9.90 6.29 -10.45
C LEU A 134 -11.19 5.53 -10.20
N LYS A 135 -12.04 5.41 -11.21
CA LYS A 135 -13.28 4.63 -11.12
C LYS A 135 -13.01 3.20 -10.67
N ILE A 136 -12.04 2.55 -11.31
CA ILE A 136 -11.68 1.15 -11.01
C ILE A 136 -11.11 1.02 -9.59
N TRP A 137 -10.20 1.92 -9.19
CA TRP A 137 -9.65 1.95 -7.84
C TRP A 137 -10.74 2.04 -6.78
N VAL A 138 -11.74 2.92 -6.98
CA VAL A 138 -12.84 3.10 -6.04
C VAL A 138 -13.73 1.86 -5.97
N GLU A 139 -14.15 1.33 -7.12
CA GLU A 139 -15.00 0.14 -7.21
C GLU A 139 -14.33 -1.08 -6.57
N GLU A 140 -13.06 -1.34 -6.90
CA GLU A 140 -12.32 -2.49 -6.42
C GLU A 140 -11.90 -2.38 -4.94
N ALA A 141 -11.62 -1.18 -4.46
CA ALA A 141 -11.39 -0.93 -3.04
C ALA A 141 -12.65 -1.23 -2.21
N HIS A 142 -13.81 -0.75 -2.65
CA HIS A 142 -15.09 -1.00 -1.96
C HIS A 142 -15.48 -2.48 -1.94
N LYS A 143 -15.27 -3.23 -3.02
CA LYS A 143 -15.48 -4.69 -3.04
C LYS A 143 -14.65 -5.42 -1.96
N ARG A 144 -13.51 -4.86 -1.58
CA ARG A 144 -12.60 -5.41 -0.56
C ARG A 144 -12.83 -4.85 0.84
N ASN A 145 -13.87 -4.03 1.04
CA ASN A 145 -14.11 -3.27 2.28
C ASN A 145 -12.89 -2.43 2.69
N LEU A 146 -12.23 -1.81 1.73
CA LEU A 146 -11.18 -0.83 1.94
C LEU A 146 -11.79 0.56 1.88
N LYS A 147 -11.37 1.44 2.79
CA LYS A 147 -11.64 2.87 2.69
C LYS A 147 -10.66 3.47 1.68
N ILE A 148 -11.16 4.33 0.81
CA ILE A 148 -10.35 5.05 -0.16
C ILE A 148 -10.56 6.54 -0.01
N TYR A 149 -9.44 7.28 0.09
CA TYR A 149 -9.41 8.72 0.15
C TYR A 149 -8.61 9.25 -1.02
N ILE A 150 -9.12 10.32 -1.61
CA ILE A 150 -8.46 11.00 -2.71
C ILE A 150 -7.38 11.93 -2.17
N TRP A 151 -6.14 11.72 -2.62
CA TRP A 151 -5.06 12.64 -2.38
C TRP A 151 -4.84 13.51 -3.61
N PHE A 152 -4.84 14.81 -3.40
CA PHE A 152 -4.80 15.80 -4.46
C PHE A 152 -3.74 16.86 -4.13
N GLU A 153 -2.71 16.99 -4.98
CA GLU A 153 -1.65 18.01 -4.83
C GLU A 153 -2.12 19.38 -5.35
N THR A 154 -2.98 20.07 -4.60
CA THR A 154 -3.77 21.20 -5.05
C THR A 154 -2.97 22.33 -5.73
N PHE A 155 -1.78 22.67 -5.20
CA PHE A 155 -0.99 23.83 -5.66
C PHE A 155 0.33 23.43 -6.32
N TYR A 156 0.54 22.16 -6.57
CA TYR A 156 1.78 21.66 -7.15
C TYR A 156 1.57 21.26 -8.62
N ALA A 157 2.10 22.06 -9.53
CA ALA A 157 1.99 21.84 -10.98
C ALA A 157 3.14 21.02 -11.59
N GLY A 158 4.14 20.65 -10.78
CA GLY A 158 5.27 19.81 -11.20
C GLY A 158 6.63 20.50 -11.11
N ASN A 159 7.69 19.71 -11.26
CA ASN A 159 9.08 20.18 -11.29
C ASN A 159 9.61 20.42 -12.72
N GLU A 160 8.87 19.99 -13.73
CA GLU A 160 9.29 20.18 -15.12
C GLU A 160 9.06 21.63 -15.55
N ASN A 161 9.92 22.10 -16.47
CA ASN A 161 9.67 23.38 -17.12
C ASN A 161 8.30 23.33 -17.82
N PRO A 162 7.32 24.19 -17.45
CA PRO A 162 6.00 24.19 -18.05
C PRO A 162 6.01 24.32 -19.57
N MET A 163 7.05 24.98 -20.13
CA MET A 163 7.21 25.14 -21.57
C MET A 163 7.38 23.82 -22.32
N ASN A 164 7.78 22.75 -21.63
CA ASN A 164 7.89 21.41 -22.23
C ASN A 164 6.53 20.75 -22.45
N ASN A 165 5.48 21.26 -21.83
CA ASN A 165 4.11 20.79 -22.01
C ASN A 165 3.16 21.98 -22.15
N PRO A 166 2.75 22.33 -23.39
CA PRO A 166 1.88 23.46 -23.66
C PRO A 166 0.49 23.34 -23.00
N MET A 167 0.07 22.13 -22.64
CA MET A 167 -1.19 21.86 -21.94
C MET A 167 -1.03 21.75 -20.41
N ASN A 168 0.14 22.07 -19.86
CA ASN A 168 0.29 22.19 -18.41
C ASN A 168 -0.50 23.41 -17.91
N VAL A 169 -1.06 23.31 -16.71
CA VAL A 169 -1.87 24.40 -16.12
C VAL A 169 -1.11 25.74 -16.08
N ILE A 170 0.18 25.72 -15.81
CA ILE A 170 1.01 26.94 -15.78
C ILE A 170 1.32 27.46 -17.18
N SER A 171 1.44 26.59 -18.21
CA SER A 171 1.60 27.01 -19.61
C SER A 171 0.33 27.66 -20.13
N VAL A 172 -0.83 27.12 -19.80
CA VAL A 172 -2.14 27.67 -20.21
C VAL A 172 -2.47 28.94 -19.44
N TYR A 173 -2.18 28.97 -18.13
CA TYR A 173 -2.49 30.06 -17.22
C TYR A 173 -1.25 30.58 -16.48
N PRO A 174 -0.27 31.19 -17.15
CA PRO A 174 1.01 31.58 -16.55
C PRO A 174 0.87 32.58 -15.40
N LYS A 175 -0.22 33.34 -15.34
CA LYS A 175 -0.51 34.26 -14.23
C LYS A 175 -0.85 33.56 -12.92
N TRP A 176 -1.12 32.26 -12.95
CA TRP A 176 -1.40 31.46 -11.73
C TRP A 176 -0.11 30.92 -11.09
N ALA A 177 1.02 31.05 -11.78
CA ALA A 177 2.29 30.61 -11.23
C ALA A 177 2.76 31.55 -10.11
N ASN A 178 3.19 30.96 -8.98
CA ASN A 178 4.01 31.67 -8.02
C ASN A 178 5.44 31.78 -8.58
N VAL A 179 5.90 33.00 -8.75
CA VAL A 179 7.28 33.27 -9.15
C VAL A 179 8.06 33.82 -7.97
N THR A 180 9.22 33.26 -7.67
CA THR A 180 10.18 33.87 -6.77
C THR A 180 10.74 35.12 -7.42
N LYS A 181 10.68 36.25 -6.73
CA LYS A 181 11.47 37.42 -7.12
C LYS A 181 12.93 37.05 -6.90
N MET A 182 13.72 36.97 -7.99
CA MET A 182 15.16 36.99 -7.90
C MET A 182 15.64 38.40 -7.52
#